data_1a3d16d313f2b9f7d56ee51d939f9542
#
_entry.id   1a3d16d313f2b9f7d56ee51d939f9542
#
_cell.length_a   1.000
_cell.length_b   1.000
_cell.length_c   1.000
_cell.angle_alpha   90.00
_cell.angle_beta   90.00
_cell.angle_gamma   90.00
#
_symmetry.space_group_name_H-M   'P 1'
#
loop_
_entity.id
_entity.type
_entity.pdbx_description
1 polymer ?
#
loop_
_entity_poly.entity_id
_entity_poly.type
_entity_poly.pdbx_seq_one_letter_code
_entity_poly.pdbx_strand_id
1 'polypeptide(L)'
;IRDWLYVEDHARALYKVVTEGEIGETYNIGGHNEKQNIEVVKTICKILDELKPQANDEAYDKLITFVKDRPGHDLRYAIDASKIANELGWKPKETFETGIRKTVEWYLNNMEWCRRVQDGSYQRERLGVSV
;
A
#
# COMPACT_ATOMS: atom_id res chain seq x y z
N ILE A 1 10.99 -4.18 -4.76
CA ILE A 1 10.19 -3.16 -5.45
C ILE A 1 8.79 -3.69 -5.65
N ARG A 2 7.78 -2.85 -5.42
CA ARG A 2 6.36 -3.16 -5.64
C ARG A 2 5.70 -1.99 -6.36
N ASP A 3 4.66 -2.28 -7.12
CA ASP A 3 3.76 -1.26 -7.67
C ASP A 3 2.68 -0.93 -6.64
N TRP A 4 2.64 0.32 -6.20
CA TRP A 4 1.77 0.80 -5.14
C TRP A 4 0.56 1.52 -5.72
N LEU A 5 -0.62 1.12 -5.30
CA LEU A 5 -1.89 1.67 -5.77
C LEU A 5 -2.77 2.06 -4.57
N TYR A 6 -3.35 3.25 -4.62
CA TYR A 6 -4.29 3.71 -3.61
C TYR A 6 -5.57 2.86 -3.62
N VAL A 7 -6.07 2.52 -2.44
CA VAL A 7 -7.15 1.53 -2.28
C VAL A 7 -8.45 1.92 -2.99
N GLU A 8 -8.83 3.21 -2.99
CA GLU A 8 -10.04 3.65 -3.69
C GLU A 8 -9.88 3.61 -5.22
N ASP A 9 -8.67 3.83 -5.71
CA ASP A 9 -8.36 3.65 -7.13
C ASP A 9 -8.52 2.18 -7.54
N HIS A 10 -8.04 1.26 -6.69
CA HIS A 10 -8.24 -0.17 -6.90
C HIS A 10 -9.73 -0.54 -6.87
N ALA A 11 -10.48 -0.06 -5.88
CA ALA A 11 -11.93 -0.31 -5.80
C ALA A 11 -12.67 0.19 -7.04
N ARG A 12 -12.32 1.38 -7.56
CA ARG A 12 -12.88 1.91 -8.80
C ARG A 12 -12.53 1.07 -10.02
N ALA A 13 -11.29 0.52 -10.08
CA ALA A 13 -10.91 -0.39 -11.14
C ALA A 13 -11.75 -1.67 -11.13
N LEU A 14 -11.90 -2.29 -9.96
CA LEU A 14 -12.73 -3.49 -9.79
C LEU A 14 -14.17 -3.24 -10.21
N TYR A 15 -14.77 -2.13 -9.75
CA TYR A 15 -16.13 -1.76 -10.13
C TYR A 15 -16.25 -1.61 -11.66
N LYS A 16 -15.29 -0.94 -12.29
CA LYS A 16 -15.29 -0.72 -13.73
C LYS A 16 -15.16 -2.03 -14.52
N VAL A 17 -14.28 -2.93 -14.08
CA VAL A 17 -14.16 -4.26 -14.69
C VAL A 17 -15.48 -5.06 -14.60
N VAL A 18 -16.13 -5.03 -13.43
CA VAL A 18 -17.40 -5.77 -13.24
C VAL A 18 -18.55 -5.19 -14.08
N THR A 19 -18.57 -3.88 -14.31
CA THR A 19 -19.68 -3.21 -15.01
C THR A 19 -19.46 -3.02 -16.50
N GLU A 20 -18.21 -2.93 -16.95
CA GLU A 20 -17.87 -2.56 -18.33
C GLU A 20 -16.88 -3.53 -18.98
N GLY A 21 -16.26 -4.44 -18.22
CA GLY A 21 -15.30 -5.41 -18.75
C GLY A 21 -15.94 -6.44 -19.67
N GLU A 22 -15.17 -6.93 -20.62
CA GLU A 22 -15.62 -8.00 -21.52
C GLU A 22 -15.65 -9.34 -20.77
N ILE A 23 -16.74 -10.10 -20.95
CA ILE A 23 -16.95 -11.38 -20.28
C ILE A 23 -15.90 -12.40 -20.74
N GLY A 24 -15.21 -13.01 -19.77
CA GLY A 24 -14.15 -13.98 -20.04
C GLY A 24 -12.75 -13.38 -20.15
N GLU A 25 -12.63 -12.05 -20.15
CA GLU A 25 -11.36 -11.36 -20.20
C GLU A 25 -10.76 -11.09 -18.80
N THR A 26 -9.44 -10.89 -18.77
CA THR A 26 -8.70 -10.56 -17.56
C THR A 26 -8.07 -9.17 -17.69
N TYR A 27 -8.05 -8.42 -16.59
CA TYR A 27 -7.49 -7.07 -16.52
C TYR A 27 -6.49 -6.96 -15.37
N ASN A 28 -5.26 -6.58 -15.70
CA ASN A 28 -4.29 -6.19 -14.68
C ASN A 28 -4.60 -4.77 -14.19
N ILE A 29 -4.51 -4.58 -12.88
CA ILE A 29 -4.72 -3.29 -12.24
C ILE A 29 -3.42 -2.88 -11.54
N GLY A 30 -2.83 -1.78 -11.96
CA GLY A 30 -1.55 -1.28 -11.44
C GLY A 30 -1.53 0.24 -11.33
N GLY A 31 -0.63 0.74 -10.46
CA GLY A 31 -0.52 2.16 -10.14
C GLY A 31 0.53 2.90 -10.95
N HIS A 32 1.42 2.19 -11.65
CA HIS A 32 2.65 2.72 -12.24
C HIS A 32 3.54 3.46 -11.22
N ASN A 33 3.47 3.05 -9.94
CA ASN A 33 4.17 3.63 -8.80
C ASN A 33 5.15 2.60 -8.21
N GLU A 34 6.14 2.19 -8.99
CA GLU A 34 7.16 1.26 -8.55
C GLU A 34 8.10 1.93 -7.55
N LYS A 35 8.07 1.48 -6.29
CA LYS A 35 8.90 1.98 -5.19
C LYS A 35 9.55 0.82 -4.44
N GLN A 36 10.74 1.07 -3.91
CA GLN A 36 11.35 0.18 -2.94
C GLN A 36 10.60 0.24 -1.61
N ASN A 37 10.53 -0.88 -0.90
CA ASN A 37 9.87 -0.92 0.41
C ASN A 37 10.45 0.11 1.39
N ILE A 38 11.78 0.32 1.36
CA ILE A 38 12.43 1.30 2.24
C ILE A 38 12.02 2.74 1.92
N GLU A 39 11.77 3.08 0.65
CA GLU A 39 11.27 4.41 0.26
C GLU A 39 9.87 4.64 0.81
N VAL A 40 9.00 3.60 0.73
CA VAL A 40 7.64 3.66 1.28
C VAL A 40 7.67 3.85 2.79
N VAL A 41 8.49 3.06 3.50
CA VAL A 41 8.64 3.18 4.97
C VAL A 41 9.11 4.57 5.38
N LYS A 42 10.15 5.11 4.72
CA LYS A 42 10.64 6.47 4.99
C LYS A 42 9.59 7.54 4.69
N THR A 43 8.79 7.37 3.65
CA THR A 43 7.70 8.30 3.33
C THR A 43 6.62 8.28 4.41
N ILE A 44 6.26 7.09 4.91
CA ILE A 44 5.32 6.96 6.05
C ILE A 44 5.88 7.64 7.29
N CYS A 45 7.15 7.39 7.64
CA CYS A 45 7.79 8.05 8.79
C CYS A 45 7.72 9.57 8.68
N LYS A 46 8.09 10.12 7.51
CA LYS A 46 8.04 11.57 7.28
C LYS A 46 6.62 12.15 7.43
N ILE A 47 5.61 11.46 6.90
CA ILE A 47 4.21 11.90 7.04
C ILE A 47 3.77 11.85 8.52
N LEU A 48 4.20 10.83 9.27
CA LEU A 48 3.91 10.73 10.69
C LEU A 48 4.62 11.82 11.50
N ASP A 49 5.88 12.16 11.18
CA ASP A 49 6.60 13.29 11.81
C ASP A 49 5.85 14.62 11.62
N GLU A 50 5.19 14.79 10.46
CA GLU A 50 4.39 15.99 10.18
C GLU A 50 3.03 15.98 10.91
N LEU A 51 2.30 14.84 10.88
CA LEU A 51 0.90 14.77 11.33
C LEU A 51 0.73 14.41 12.80
N LYS A 52 1.67 13.65 13.34
CA LYS A 52 1.64 13.14 14.71
C LYS A 52 3.06 12.93 15.25
N PRO A 53 3.83 13.99 15.48
CA PRO A 53 5.19 13.87 15.99
C PRO A 53 5.23 13.07 17.30
N GLN A 54 6.34 12.39 17.55
CA GLN A 54 6.56 11.65 18.79
C GLN A 54 6.73 12.58 19.99
N ALA A 55 6.31 12.14 21.17
CA ALA A 55 6.39 12.95 22.41
C ALA A 55 7.82 13.30 22.84
N ASN A 56 8.81 12.54 22.36
CA ASN A 56 10.24 12.76 22.63
C ASN A 56 10.95 13.57 21.53
N ASP A 57 10.20 14.13 20.56
CA ASP A 57 10.69 14.85 19.40
C ASP A 57 11.67 14.05 18.50
N GLU A 58 11.74 12.72 18.66
CA GLU A 58 12.52 11.87 17.76
C GLU A 58 11.75 11.56 16.48
N ALA A 59 12.47 11.55 15.34
CA ALA A 59 11.88 11.18 14.07
C ALA A 59 11.52 9.69 14.00
N TYR A 60 10.39 9.35 13.38
CA TYR A 60 9.92 7.98 13.25
C TYR A 60 10.88 7.08 12.46
N ASP A 61 11.74 7.63 11.62
CA ASP A 61 12.73 6.85 10.86
C ASP A 61 13.76 6.14 11.76
N LYS A 62 13.96 6.62 13.00
CA LYS A 62 14.79 5.96 14.03
C LYS A 62 14.27 4.60 14.45
N LEU A 63 12.99 4.33 14.21
CA LEU A 63 12.36 3.04 14.50
C LEU A 63 12.62 1.99 13.40
N ILE A 64 13.24 2.36 12.29
CA ILE A 64 13.51 1.44 11.18
C ILE A 64 14.56 0.42 11.62
N THR A 65 14.18 -0.85 11.60
CA THR A 65 15.08 -1.97 11.90
C THR A 65 15.13 -2.92 10.69
N PHE A 66 16.36 -3.20 10.24
CA PHE A 66 16.57 -4.15 9.15
C PHE A 66 16.62 -5.59 9.70
N VAL A 67 15.92 -6.47 9.03
CA VAL A 67 15.87 -7.89 9.36
C VAL A 67 16.31 -8.73 8.17
N LYS A 68 16.71 -10.00 8.43
CA LYS A 68 17.03 -10.94 7.34
C LYS A 68 15.80 -11.15 6.47
N ASP A 69 16.01 -11.11 5.17
CA ASP A 69 14.92 -11.33 4.22
C ASP A 69 14.43 -12.80 4.24
N ARG A 70 13.19 -13.02 3.81
CA ARG A 70 12.61 -14.36 3.71
C ARG A 70 13.19 -15.09 2.48
N PRO A 71 13.35 -16.42 2.53
CA PRO A 71 13.71 -17.21 1.35
C PRO A 71 12.70 -17.05 0.21
N GLY A 72 13.19 -16.94 -1.03
CA GLY A 72 12.32 -16.87 -2.22
C GLY A 72 11.52 -15.56 -2.34
N HIS A 73 11.98 -14.48 -1.70
CA HIS A 73 11.30 -13.19 -1.83
C HIS A 73 11.62 -12.54 -3.18
N ASP A 74 10.59 -12.32 -3.98
CA ASP A 74 10.75 -11.67 -5.29
C ASP A 74 11.30 -10.26 -5.14
N LEU A 75 12.32 -9.96 -5.91
CA LEU A 75 12.99 -8.66 -5.88
C LEU A 75 12.10 -7.53 -6.37
N ARG A 76 11.28 -7.80 -7.41
CA ARG A 76 10.44 -6.80 -8.07
C ARG A 76 9.14 -7.39 -8.58
N TYR A 77 8.05 -6.66 -8.38
CA TYR A 77 6.80 -6.79 -9.11
C TYR A 77 6.53 -5.51 -9.90
N ALA A 78 6.28 -5.67 -11.19
CA ALA A 78 5.82 -4.61 -12.07
C ALA A 78 4.55 -5.11 -12.79
N ILE A 79 3.59 -4.21 -12.94
CA ILE A 79 2.27 -4.54 -13.49
C ILE A 79 2.05 -3.70 -14.75
N ASP A 80 1.77 -4.37 -15.87
CA ASP A 80 1.27 -3.71 -17.07
C ASP A 80 -0.26 -3.58 -17.01
N ALA A 81 -0.72 -2.36 -16.75
CA ALA A 81 -2.13 -2.00 -16.70
C ALA A 81 -2.62 -1.33 -17.99
N SER A 82 -1.91 -1.46 -19.12
CA SER A 82 -2.26 -0.82 -20.39
C SER A 82 -3.60 -1.30 -20.93
N LYS A 83 -3.95 -2.59 -20.77
CA LYS A 83 -5.23 -3.14 -21.25
C LYS A 83 -6.42 -2.45 -20.61
N ILE A 84 -6.47 -2.34 -19.29
CA ILE A 84 -7.58 -1.68 -18.60
C ILE A 84 -7.67 -0.19 -18.96
N ALA A 85 -6.52 0.46 -19.16
CA ALA A 85 -6.49 1.86 -19.57
C ALA A 85 -7.04 2.05 -21.01
N ASN A 86 -6.66 1.18 -21.93
CA ASN A 86 -7.05 1.30 -23.34
C ASN A 86 -8.49 0.88 -23.59
N GLU A 87 -8.94 -0.23 -22.99
CA GLU A 87 -10.27 -0.79 -23.25
C GLU A 87 -11.35 -0.16 -22.37
N LEU A 88 -11.04 0.10 -21.09
CA LEU A 88 -12.02 0.63 -20.15
C LEU A 88 -11.78 2.09 -19.77
N GLY A 89 -10.72 2.73 -20.26
CA GLY A 89 -10.39 4.13 -19.94
C GLY A 89 -10.04 4.37 -18.46
N TRP A 90 -9.71 3.31 -17.70
CA TRP A 90 -9.38 3.47 -16.30
C TRP A 90 -7.91 3.86 -16.11
N LYS A 91 -7.70 4.83 -15.21
CA LYS A 91 -6.38 5.22 -14.73
C LYS A 91 -6.46 5.57 -13.25
N PRO A 92 -5.36 5.40 -12.48
CA PRO A 92 -5.28 5.91 -11.12
C PRO A 92 -5.54 7.44 -11.09
N LYS A 93 -6.24 7.92 -10.06
CA LYS A 93 -6.43 9.34 -9.79
C LYS A 93 -5.37 9.88 -8.84
N GLU A 94 -4.89 9.02 -7.95
CA GLU A 94 -3.88 9.37 -6.96
C GLU A 94 -2.49 9.03 -7.46
N THR A 95 -1.51 9.89 -7.15
CA THR A 95 -0.09 9.55 -7.21
C THR A 95 0.30 8.72 -5.98
N PHE A 96 1.52 8.18 -5.96
CA PHE A 96 2.03 7.53 -4.76
C PHE A 96 2.00 8.48 -3.55
N GLU A 97 2.45 9.71 -3.74
CA GLU A 97 2.59 10.71 -2.67
C GLU A 97 1.22 11.11 -2.09
N THR A 98 0.23 11.35 -2.95
CA THR A 98 -1.12 11.71 -2.50
C THR A 98 -1.85 10.52 -1.87
N GLY A 99 -1.74 9.34 -2.45
CA GLY A 99 -2.38 8.12 -1.95
C GLY A 99 -1.83 7.65 -0.61
N ILE A 100 -0.49 7.67 -0.44
CA ILE A 100 0.13 7.25 0.84
C ILE A 100 -0.21 8.22 1.97
N ARG A 101 -0.26 9.53 1.72
CA ARG A 101 -0.68 10.52 2.71
C ARG A 101 -2.12 10.28 3.16
N LYS A 102 -3.06 10.13 2.22
CA LYS A 102 -4.47 9.80 2.53
C LYS A 102 -4.59 8.51 3.34
N THR A 103 -3.77 7.51 3.02
CA THR A 103 -3.74 6.25 3.76
C THR A 103 -3.31 6.45 5.21
N VAL A 104 -2.22 7.20 5.45
CA VAL A 104 -1.74 7.50 6.81
C VAL A 104 -2.79 8.31 7.60
N GLU A 105 -3.35 9.35 6.99
CA GLU A 105 -4.41 10.17 7.59
C GLU A 105 -5.63 9.33 7.96
N TRP A 106 -6.06 8.41 7.08
CA TRP A 106 -7.17 7.51 7.37
C TRP A 106 -6.90 6.64 8.61
N TYR A 107 -5.71 6.02 8.70
CA TYR A 107 -5.35 5.21 9.87
C TYR A 107 -5.30 6.03 11.15
N LEU A 108 -4.74 7.24 11.11
CA LEU A 108 -4.71 8.13 12.28
C LEU A 108 -6.11 8.53 12.75
N ASN A 109 -7.03 8.73 11.83
CA ASN A 109 -8.42 9.11 12.13
C ASN A 109 -9.32 7.91 12.51
N ASN A 110 -8.86 6.66 12.29
CA ASN A 110 -9.65 5.44 12.53
C ASN A 110 -8.97 4.46 13.50
N MET A 111 -8.27 4.98 14.50
CA MET A 111 -7.52 4.17 15.48
C MET A 111 -8.41 3.19 16.26
N GLU A 112 -9.66 3.53 16.52
CA GLU A 112 -10.60 2.64 17.17
C GLU A 112 -10.95 1.42 16.30
N TRP A 113 -11.14 1.64 15.01
CA TRP A 113 -11.30 0.54 14.05
C TRP A 113 -10.05 -0.36 14.03
N CYS A 114 -8.86 0.24 14.00
CA CYS A 114 -7.60 -0.51 14.04
C CYS A 114 -7.50 -1.41 15.28
N ARG A 115 -7.89 -0.89 16.48
CA ARG A 115 -7.88 -1.69 17.71
C ARG A 115 -8.86 -2.85 17.66
N ARG A 116 -10.07 -2.64 17.11
CA ARG A 116 -11.08 -3.71 16.98
C ARG A 116 -10.65 -4.82 16.00
N VAL A 117 -9.92 -4.47 14.94
CA VAL A 117 -9.38 -5.47 14.00
C VAL A 117 -8.24 -6.25 14.63
N GLN A 118 -7.49 -5.62 15.56
CA GLN A 118 -6.40 -6.25 16.30
C GLN A 118 -6.89 -6.76 17.67
N ASP A 119 -7.87 -7.65 17.70
CA ASP A 119 -8.49 -8.19 18.91
C ASP A 119 -7.58 -9.06 19.81
N GLY A 120 -6.28 -9.07 19.53
CA GLY A 120 -5.26 -9.85 20.25
C GLY A 120 -4.95 -11.20 19.61
N SER A 121 -5.67 -11.62 18.59
CA SER A 121 -5.35 -12.86 17.86
C SER A 121 -4.07 -12.73 17.03
N TYR A 122 -3.78 -11.55 16.51
CA TYR A 122 -2.57 -11.25 15.74
C TYR A 122 -1.48 -10.67 16.65
N GLN A 123 -0.44 -11.45 16.90
CA GLN A 123 0.69 -11.10 17.78
C GLN A 123 1.79 -10.29 17.08
N ARG A 124 1.56 -9.83 15.84
CA ARG A 124 2.55 -9.13 15.00
C ARG A 124 3.78 -9.98 14.67
N GLU A 125 3.66 -11.30 14.75
CA GLU A 125 4.70 -12.23 14.35
C GLU A 125 4.99 -12.13 12.84
N ARG A 126 6.22 -12.43 12.48
CA ARG A 126 6.65 -12.44 11.09
C ARG A 126 6.04 -13.64 10.37
N LEU A 127 5.12 -13.40 9.46
CA LEU A 127 4.50 -14.43 8.63
C LEU A 127 5.52 -15.12 7.70
N GLY A 128 5.41 -16.43 7.53
CA GLY A 128 6.23 -17.20 6.61
C GLY A 128 7.62 -17.59 7.14
N VAL A 129 7.88 -17.41 8.41
CA VAL A 129 9.07 -17.96 9.08
C VAL A 129 8.60 -19.11 9.97
N SER A 130 8.94 -20.36 9.58
CA SER A 130 8.78 -21.50 10.49
C SER A 130 9.72 -21.30 11.68
N VAL A 131 9.21 -21.43 12.89
CA VAL A 131 10.00 -21.50 14.11
C VAL A 131 10.73 -22.82 14.14
#